data_4a0eb4f8fb0068f3d4175da9ba96181c
#
_entry.id   4a0eb4f8fb0068f3d4175da9ba96181c
#
_cell.length_a   1.000
_cell.length_b   1.000
_cell.length_c   1.000
_cell.angle_alpha   90.00
_cell.angle_beta   90.00
_cell.angle_gamma   90.00
#
_symmetry.space_group_name_H-M   'P 1'
#
loop_
_entity.id
_entity.type
_entity.pdbx_description
1 polymer ?
#
loop_
_entity_poly.entity_id
_entity_poly.type
_entity_poly.pdbx_seq_one_letter_code
_entity_poly.pdbx_strand_id
1 'polypeptide(L)'
;MNVSGRVAIISVFRHLTLLGLLLASASFAFAEQPGAPDGGASADEHKFGHKSGPPAAPCEPSTLGSPYIPVDSWVYPAVLRLYSLGFVDHVYLGMRPWTRASLSHMLEDASAIIQDADPGATTDEAQDLYDALSREVRIDTQGPCLAHEGNSRVESVYTIARALSGTPLRDSYHLGSTIINDYGRPYSNGFDNYTGASGYAAAGPFLLYARGEFQGAPSATGYSAALAQTLSTGDEILFINPVTNLPYNQATIPLGPIAATTKMRVMEAYVSAQLLNHVVSFGKQDEWLGPGLGGGMAYSNNAENIYSFRINRIEPLSVPLLSRLTGPFRYDFLIGSLKGHTYIPIVGPKVTGQPDVINPGAPWTHLEKISFRPTENLEFGFERTVIWGGKGHEPITLHTFLRSFFSLTAPGPVIKFSPSDPGARFGAFDFSYRLPFVRNWLTLYSDSEVHDDVSPIDAPRRAAIRPGIYLSHVPGIPKLDLRVEAVTTDPPIRTSNGGHFMYFEVVQKQGYTNKGVLFGDWIGREDKGGQAWITYHISGNEWFQVSVRNQ
;
A
#
# COMPACT_ATOMS: atom_id res chain seq x y z
N MET A 1 -14.73 -29.13 -0.40
CA MET A 1 -15.95 -28.68 0.32
C MET A 1 -16.03 -27.17 0.16
N ASN A 2 -16.93 -26.68 -0.69
CA ASN A 2 -17.06 -25.25 -0.97
C ASN A 2 -17.70 -24.54 0.24
N VAL A 3 -16.96 -23.68 0.91
CA VAL A 3 -17.50 -22.75 1.89
C VAL A 3 -17.42 -21.34 1.30
N SER A 4 -18.48 -20.92 0.62
CA SER A 4 -18.65 -19.52 0.21
C SER A 4 -19.16 -18.71 1.41
N GLY A 5 -18.29 -17.97 2.07
CA GLY A 5 -18.67 -16.97 3.07
C GLY A 5 -19.32 -15.77 2.39
N ARG A 6 -20.58 -15.46 2.73
CA ARG A 6 -21.26 -14.22 2.30
C ARG A 6 -20.86 -13.09 3.25
N VAL A 7 -20.29 -12.03 2.71
CA VAL A 7 -20.08 -10.77 3.45
C VAL A 7 -21.27 -9.86 3.18
N ALA A 8 -22.05 -9.56 4.21
CA ALA A 8 -23.09 -8.56 4.15
C ALA A 8 -22.62 -7.28 4.86
N ILE A 9 -22.62 -6.17 4.16
CA ILE A 9 -22.29 -4.86 4.74
C ILE A 9 -23.61 -4.19 5.16
N ILE A 10 -23.81 -4.04 6.46
CA ILE A 10 -24.94 -3.29 7.04
C ILE A 10 -24.38 -2.06 7.73
N SER A 11 -24.74 -0.87 7.26
CA SER A 11 -24.42 0.41 7.90
C SER A 11 -25.40 0.69 9.05
N VAL A 12 -24.91 0.83 10.27
CA VAL A 12 -25.71 1.24 11.43
C VAL A 12 -25.17 2.53 12.03
N PHE A 13 -25.91 3.60 11.83
CA PHE A 13 -25.72 4.89 12.49
C PHE A 13 -26.15 4.81 13.95
N ARG A 14 -25.24 4.64 14.89
CA ARG A 14 -25.50 4.94 16.31
C ARG A 14 -24.21 4.90 17.16
N HIS A 15 -23.32 5.88 17.08
CA HIS A 15 -22.31 6.20 18.14
C HIS A 15 -21.50 7.46 17.76
N LEU A 16 -22.14 8.42 17.10
CA LEU A 16 -21.50 9.68 16.68
C LEU A 16 -21.31 10.69 17.82
N THR A 17 -21.70 10.40 19.05
CA THR A 17 -21.69 11.40 20.14
C THR A 17 -20.46 11.35 21.05
N LEU A 18 -19.62 10.35 21.00
CA LEU A 18 -18.43 10.26 21.89
C LEU A 18 -17.11 10.72 21.25
N LEU A 19 -16.99 10.70 19.94
CA LEU A 19 -15.77 11.15 19.26
C LEU A 19 -15.72 12.67 19.07
N GLY A 20 -16.86 13.35 19.08
CA GLY A 20 -16.98 14.81 19.03
C GLY A 20 -16.42 15.54 20.26
N LEU A 21 -16.31 14.86 21.39
CA LEU A 21 -15.85 15.46 22.67
C LEU A 21 -14.32 15.43 22.87
N LEU A 22 -13.59 14.63 22.11
CA LEU A 22 -12.12 14.56 22.18
C LEU A 22 -11.41 15.51 21.19
N LEU A 23 -12.12 16.01 20.17
CA LEU A 23 -11.60 16.99 19.21
C LEU A 23 -11.91 18.45 19.60
N ALA A 24 -12.74 18.65 20.61
CA ALA A 24 -13.15 20.00 21.05
C ALA A 24 -12.17 20.68 22.03
N SER A 25 -11.06 20.05 22.40
CA SER A 25 -10.09 20.62 23.37
C SER A 25 -8.83 21.23 22.74
N ALA A 26 -8.75 21.30 21.41
CA ALA A 26 -7.68 22.03 20.72
C ALA A 26 -8.21 23.36 20.11
N SER A 27 -8.80 24.21 20.95
CA SER A 27 -9.11 25.60 20.57
C SER A 27 -7.83 26.42 20.67
N PHE A 28 -7.14 26.58 19.56
CA PHE A 28 -6.16 27.66 19.43
C PHE A 28 -6.91 28.99 19.28
N ALA A 29 -6.72 29.87 20.26
CA ALA A 29 -7.24 31.22 20.25
C ALA A 29 -6.61 32.00 19.08
N PHE A 30 -7.40 32.34 18.08
CA PHE A 30 -7.07 33.40 17.15
C PHE A 30 -7.56 34.71 17.75
N ALA A 31 -6.66 35.68 17.81
CA ALA A 31 -6.92 37.02 18.31
C ALA A 31 -7.99 37.71 17.46
N GLU A 32 -9.01 38.17 18.13
CA GLU A 32 -10.07 39.03 17.61
C GLU A 32 -9.50 40.42 17.29
N GLN A 33 -9.63 40.91 16.07
CA GLN A 33 -9.38 42.30 15.76
C GLN A 33 -10.61 43.15 16.10
N PRO A 34 -10.42 44.36 16.65
CA PRO A 34 -11.54 45.19 17.09
C PRO A 34 -12.31 45.80 15.91
N GLY A 35 -13.62 45.80 16.04
CA GLY A 35 -14.56 46.31 15.05
C GLY A 35 -14.44 47.82 14.83
N ALA A 36 -14.63 48.25 13.58
CA ALA A 36 -14.86 49.60 13.19
C ALA A 36 -16.38 49.95 13.26
N PRO A 37 -16.73 51.18 13.53
CA PRO A 37 -18.09 51.58 13.89
C PRO A 37 -19.03 51.76 12.69
N ASP A 38 -20.30 51.46 12.92
CA ASP A 38 -21.45 51.71 12.04
C ASP A 38 -21.57 53.20 11.66
N GLY A 39 -21.64 53.46 10.37
CA GLY A 39 -22.04 54.71 9.80
C GLY A 39 -23.03 54.49 8.66
N GLY A 40 -24.33 54.69 8.92
CA GLY A 40 -25.34 54.67 7.89
C GLY A 40 -25.29 55.90 6.99
N ALA A 41 -25.54 55.70 5.67
CA ALA A 41 -26.18 56.68 4.80
C ALA A 41 -26.49 56.12 3.40
N SER A 42 -27.73 56.23 3.03
CA SER A 42 -28.37 56.52 1.72
C SER A 42 -27.88 55.84 0.43
N ALA A 43 -28.88 55.26 -0.23
CA ALA A 43 -28.88 54.83 -1.62
C ALA A 43 -28.50 55.96 -2.59
N ASP A 44 -27.51 55.69 -3.44
CA ASP A 44 -27.35 56.34 -4.74
C ASP A 44 -26.85 55.28 -5.76
N GLU A 45 -27.66 55.08 -6.79
CA GLU A 45 -27.32 54.26 -7.95
C GLU A 45 -26.19 54.92 -8.74
N HIS A 46 -24.97 54.46 -8.57
CA HIS A 46 -23.89 54.70 -9.52
C HIS A 46 -23.44 53.40 -10.19
N LYS A 47 -23.74 53.32 -11.49
CA LYS A 47 -23.12 52.37 -12.43
C LYS A 47 -21.60 52.50 -12.37
N PHE A 48 -20.95 51.69 -11.55
CA PHE A 48 -19.51 51.48 -11.63
C PHE A 48 -19.23 50.38 -12.65
N GLY A 49 -18.69 50.81 -13.83
CA GLY A 49 -18.01 49.91 -14.71
C GLY A 49 -16.88 49.22 -13.93
N HIS A 50 -16.96 47.90 -13.78
CA HIS A 50 -15.83 47.09 -13.32
C HIS A 50 -14.68 47.31 -14.30
N LYS A 51 -13.72 48.18 -13.97
CA LYS A 51 -12.38 48.05 -14.49
C LYS A 51 -11.86 46.73 -13.92
N SER A 52 -11.83 45.71 -14.78
CA SER A 52 -11.07 44.50 -14.50
C SER A 52 -9.63 44.93 -14.20
N GLY A 53 -9.22 44.80 -12.95
CA GLY A 53 -7.83 44.95 -12.56
C GLY A 53 -6.95 44.02 -13.39
N PRO A 54 -5.65 44.29 -13.53
CA PRO A 54 -4.77 43.37 -14.20
C PRO A 54 -5.00 41.97 -13.61
N PRO A 55 -5.02 40.90 -14.44
CA PRO A 55 -5.18 39.53 -13.94
C PRO A 55 -4.15 39.34 -12.83
N ALA A 56 -4.60 38.84 -11.69
CA ALA A 56 -3.72 38.51 -10.57
C ALA A 56 -2.60 37.63 -11.13
N ALA A 57 -1.34 37.99 -10.82
CA ALA A 57 -0.21 37.17 -11.22
C ALA A 57 -0.48 35.71 -10.76
N PRO A 58 -0.26 34.73 -11.63
CA PRO A 58 -0.44 33.35 -11.23
C PRO A 58 0.43 33.09 -9.98
N CYS A 59 -0.16 32.48 -8.95
CA CYS A 59 0.61 32.05 -7.79
C CYS A 59 1.69 31.07 -8.26
N GLU A 60 2.90 31.21 -7.72
CA GLU A 60 3.92 30.17 -7.93
C GLU A 60 3.37 28.83 -7.43
N PRO A 61 3.79 27.71 -8.04
CA PRO A 61 3.38 26.39 -7.60
C PRO A 61 3.54 26.24 -6.09
N SER A 62 2.56 25.64 -5.43
CA SER A 62 2.59 25.46 -3.98
C SER A 62 3.85 24.69 -3.56
N THR A 63 4.63 25.26 -2.66
CA THR A 63 5.77 24.59 -2.02
C THR A 63 5.38 23.85 -0.75
N LEU A 64 4.08 23.81 -0.41
CA LEU A 64 3.58 23.10 0.75
C LEU A 64 3.87 21.60 0.66
N GLY A 65 4.24 21.03 1.79
CA GLY A 65 4.34 19.57 1.95
C GLY A 65 3.01 18.92 1.57
N SER A 66 3.07 17.89 0.74
CA SER A 66 1.91 17.17 0.22
C SER A 66 1.78 15.80 0.88
N PRO A 67 0.59 15.43 1.45
CA PRO A 67 0.40 14.13 2.07
C PRO A 67 0.38 13.01 1.02
N TYR A 68 0.77 11.81 1.45
CA TYR A 68 0.53 10.60 0.69
C TYR A 68 -0.96 10.26 0.70
N ILE A 69 -1.45 9.74 -0.40
CA ILE A 69 -2.81 9.21 -0.55
C ILE A 69 -2.77 7.77 -0.02
N PRO A 70 -3.56 7.41 1.00
CA PRO A 70 -3.60 6.05 1.52
C PRO A 70 -3.83 5.00 0.44
N VAL A 71 -3.13 3.86 0.46
CA VAL A 71 -3.19 2.87 -0.62
C VAL A 71 -4.56 2.17 -0.75
N ASP A 72 -5.40 2.24 0.28
CA ASP A 72 -6.79 1.79 0.26
C ASP A 72 -7.79 2.86 -0.23
N SER A 73 -7.30 4.01 -0.76
CA SER A 73 -8.13 5.10 -1.28
C SER A 73 -8.78 4.75 -2.63
N TRP A 74 -9.99 5.29 -2.85
CA TRP A 74 -10.71 5.23 -4.12
C TRP A 74 -9.96 5.90 -5.29
N VAL A 75 -8.99 6.75 -5.00
CA VAL A 75 -8.18 7.48 -6.00
C VAL A 75 -7.44 6.51 -6.93
N TYR A 76 -6.87 5.42 -6.40
CA TYR A 76 -6.09 4.47 -7.21
C TYR A 76 -6.93 3.75 -8.27
N PRO A 77 -8.08 3.15 -7.96
CA PRO A 77 -8.94 2.57 -8.99
C PRO A 77 -9.47 3.62 -9.97
N ALA A 78 -9.76 4.85 -9.52
CA ALA A 78 -10.23 5.92 -10.40
C ALA A 78 -9.16 6.35 -11.42
N VAL A 79 -7.90 6.54 -10.98
CA VAL A 79 -6.78 6.86 -11.89
C VAL A 79 -6.48 5.71 -12.83
N LEU A 80 -6.49 4.46 -12.34
CA LEU A 80 -6.34 3.30 -13.21
C LEU A 80 -7.43 3.24 -14.27
N ARG A 81 -8.66 3.59 -13.89
CA ARG A 81 -9.80 3.65 -14.81
C ARG A 81 -9.54 4.68 -15.93
N LEU A 82 -9.18 5.93 -15.57
CA LEU A 82 -8.82 6.97 -16.55
C LEU A 82 -7.65 6.55 -17.46
N TYR A 83 -6.61 5.94 -16.89
CA TYR A 83 -5.47 5.41 -17.65
C TYR A 83 -5.90 4.35 -18.66
N SER A 84 -6.72 3.39 -18.23
CA SER A 84 -7.16 2.28 -19.07
C SER A 84 -8.22 2.67 -20.09
N LEU A 85 -8.92 3.79 -19.90
CA LEU A 85 -9.79 4.41 -20.89
C LEU A 85 -9.02 5.29 -21.90
N GLY A 86 -7.74 5.56 -21.64
CA GLY A 86 -6.84 6.32 -22.53
C GLY A 86 -6.83 7.83 -22.31
N PHE A 87 -7.37 8.32 -21.19
CA PHE A 87 -7.45 9.76 -20.87
C PHE A 87 -6.33 10.27 -19.96
N VAL A 88 -5.46 9.39 -19.49
CA VAL A 88 -4.25 9.74 -18.71
C VAL A 88 -3.10 8.86 -19.21
N ASP A 89 -1.95 9.48 -19.50
CA ASP A 89 -0.79 8.76 -20.01
C ASP A 89 0.39 8.72 -19.03
N HIS A 90 0.51 9.68 -18.11
CA HIS A 90 1.67 9.86 -17.25
C HIS A 90 1.49 9.27 -15.84
N VAL A 91 1.09 7.98 -15.73
CA VAL A 91 0.84 7.30 -14.46
C VAL A 91 1.89 6.22 -14.21
N TYR A 92 2.32 6.09 -12.95
CA TYR A 92 3.18 5.00 -12.46
C TYR A 92 2.35 4.09 -11.55
N LEU A 93 1.78 3.04 -12.14
CA LEU A 93 0.84 2.13 -11.46
C LEU A 93 1.53 1.17 -10.50
N GLY A 94 2.78 0.82 -10.80
CA GLY A 94 3.58 -0.12 -10.03
C GLY A 94 4.17 0.45 -8.73
N MET A 95 3.96 1.74 -8.42
CA MET A 95 4.58 2.42 -7.28
C MET A 95 3.56 3.30 -6.55
N ARG A 96 3.16 2.90 -5.36
CA ARG A 96 2.23 3.62 -4.45
C ARG A 96 2.82 3.66 -3.04
N PRO A 97 2.45 4.64 -2.20
CA PRO A 97 1.47 5.70 -2.40
C PRO A 97 1.99 6.85 -3.26
N TRP A 98 1.08 7.56 -3.90
CA TRP A 98 1.34 8.84 -4.52
C TRP A 98 1.08 9.97 -3.52
N THR A 99 1.79 11.08 -3.67
CA THR A 99 1.38 12.31 -3.01
C THR A 99 0.25 12.97 -3.81
N ARG A 100 -0.52 13.86 -3.17
CA ARG A 100 -1.52 14.68 -3.87
C ARG A 100 -0.88 15.54 -4.96
N ALA A 101 0.34 16.05 -4.73
CA ALA A 101 1.13 16.75 -5.75
C ALA A 101 1.47 15.84 -6.93
N SER A 102 1.93 14.61 -6.69
CA SER A 102 2.18 13.63 -7.76
C SER A 102 0.91 13.33 -8.57
N LEU A 103 -0.22 13.17 -7.90
CA LEU A 103 -1.51 12.96 -8.58
C LEU A 103 -1.89 14.17 -9.45
N SER A 104 -1.70 15.38 -8.96
CA SER A 104 -1.96 16.59 -9.74
C SER A 104 -1.17 16.61 -11.05
N HIS A 105 0.13 16.30 -10.99
CA HIS A 105 0.97 16.19 -12.19
C HIS A 105 0.52 15.08 -13.15
N MET A 106 0.04 13.95 -12.61
CA MET A 106 -0.50 12.86 -13.45
C MET A 106 -1.77 13.27 -14.20
N LEU A 107 -2.50 14.26 -13.70
CA LEU A 107 -3.78 14.74 -14.28
C LEU A 107 -3.62 15.98 -15.18
N GLU A 108 -2.41 16.56 -15.33
CA GLU A 108 -2.20 17.82 -16.05
C GLU A 108 -2.74 17.78 -17.49
N ASP A 109 -2.47 16.72 -18.22
CA ASP A 109 -2.88 16.57 -19.61
C ASP A 109 -4.30 15.99 -19.79
N ALA A 110 -4.88 15.43 -18.75
CA ALA A 110 -6.16 14.71 -18.81
C ALA A 110 -7.31 15.59 -19.32
N SER A 111 -7.39 16.84 -18.88
CA SER A 111 -8.43 17.78 -19.31
C SER A 111 -8.40 18.04 -20.82
N ALA A 112 -7.21 18.23 -21.38
CA ALA A 112 -7.04 18.47 -22.80
C ALA A 112 -7.41 17.22 -23.62
N ILE A 113 -6.96 16.04 -23.17
CA ILE A 113 -7.27 14.76 -23.84
C ILE A 113 -8.77 14.50 -23.83
N ILE A 114 -9.47 14.79 -22.72
CA ILE A 114 -10.92 14.62 -22.63
C ILE A 114 -11.66 15.60 -23.53
N GLN A 115 -11.22 16.86 -23.60
CA GLN A 115 -11.83 17.89 -24.47
C GLN A 115 -11.68 17.60 -25.96
N ASP A 116 -10.56 16.99 -26.36
CA ASP A 116 -10.29 16.64 -27.76
C ASP A 116 -10.91 15.31 -28.19
N ALA A 117 -11.47 14.54 -27.25
CA ALA A 117 -12.08 13.25 -27.53
C ALA A 117 -13.49 13.38 -28.11
N ASP A 118 -13.89 12.38 -28.91
CA ASP A 118 -15.24 12.30 -29.43
C ASP A 118 -16.27 12.20 -28.29
N PRO A 119 -17.38 12.94 -28.37
CA PRO A 119 -18.46 12.86 -27.39
C PRO A 119 -19.04 11.44 -27.28
N GLY A 120 -19.25 10.97 -26.05
CA GLY A 120 -19.81 9.65 -25.80
C GLY A 120 -19.75 9.24 -24.32
N ALA A 121 -20.40 8.14 -23.99
CA ALA A 121 -20.52 7.66 -22.61
C ALA A 121 -19.15 7.45 -21.89
N THR A 122 -18.12 7.07 -22.64
CA THR A 122 -16.76 6.89 -22.10
C THR A 122 -16.10 8.23 -21.81
N THR A 123 -16.30 9.24 -22.66
CA THR A 123 -15.79 10.60 -22.47
C THR A 123 -16.50 11.29 -21.31
N ASP A 124 -17.83 11.12 -21.20
CA ASP A 124 -18.63 11.63 -20.08
C ASP A 124 -18.15 11.01 -18.75
N GLU A 125 -17.91 9.71 -18.72
CA GLU A 125 -17.36 9.01 -17.54
C GLU A 125 -15.95 9.51 -17.20
N ALA A 126 -15.10 9.73 -18.20
CA ALA A 126 -13.75 10.27 -17.99
C ALA A 126 -13.79 11.68 -17.39
N GLN A 127 -14.72 12.52 -17.84
CA GLN A 127 -14.95 13.85 -17.27
C GLN A 127 -15.39 13.77 -15.80
N ASP A 128 -16.34 12.87 -15.47
CA ASP A 128 -16.82 12.66 -14.10
C ASP A 128 -15.67 12.22 -13.17
N LEU A 129 -14.83 11.29 -13.65
CA LEU A 129 -13.64 10.80 -12.92
C LEU A 129 -12.62 11.91 -12.73
N TYR A 130 -12.29 12.64 -13.78
CA TYR A 130 -11.35 13.76 -13.74
C TYR A 130 -11.80 14.83 -12.76
N ASP A 131 -13.08 15.21 -12.80
CA ASP A 131 -13.64 16.21 -11.89
C ASP A 131 -13.62 15.75 -10.42
N ALA A 132 -13.89 14.46 -10.17
CA ALA A 132 -13.79 13.90 -8.82
C ALA A 132 -12.35 13.91 -8.30
N LEU A 133 -11.40 13.45 -9.11
CA LEU A 133 -9.97 13.44 -8.77
C LEU A 133 -9.39 14.85 -8.61
N SER A 134 -9.78 15.79 -9.50
CA SER A 134 -9.34 17.18 -9.42
C SER A 134 -9.85 17.87 -8.16
N ARG A 135 -11.08 17.56 -7.71
CA ARG A 135 -11.59 18.06 -6.41
C ARG A 135 -10.78 17.54 -5.24
N GLU A 136 -10.27 16.30 -5.32
CA GLU A 136 -9.45 15.71 -4.26
C GLU A 136 -8.13 16.46 -4.06
N VAL A 137 -7.49 16.91 -5.15
CA VAL A 137 -6.19 17.61 -5.10
C VAL A 137 -6.28 19.14 -5.14
N ARG A 138 -7.46 19.70 -5.43
CA ARG A 138 -7.64 21.14 -5.71
C ARG A 138 -7.18 22.08 -4.60
N ILE A 139 -7.32 21.68 -3.34
CA ILE A 139 -6.89 22.49 -2.20
C ILE A 139 -5.37 22.66 -2.17
N ASP A 140 -4.65 21.63 -2.58
CA ASP A 140 -3.18 21.61 -2.54
C ASP A 140 -2.56 22.35 -3.76
N THR A 141 -3.31 22.49 -4.86
CA THR A 141 -2.79 23.02 -6.13
C THR A 141 -3.40 24.35 -6.57
N GLN A 142 -4.63 24.68 -6.16
CA GLN A 142 -5.40 25.83 -6.65
C GLN A 142 -5.91 26.74 -5.51
N GLY A 143 -5.47 26.52 -4.29
CA GLY A 143 -5.85 27.36 -3.15
C GLY A 143 -5.41 28.82 -3.30
N PRO A 144 -6.01 29.78 -2.55
CA PRO A 144 -5.54 31.15 -2.54
C PRO A 144 -4.06 31.18 -2.17
N CYS A 145 -3.31 32.18 -2.70
CA CYS A 145 -1.84 32.27 -2.50
C CYS A 145 -1.43 32.25 -1.02
N LEU A 146 -2.32 32.68 -0.10
CA LEU A 146 -2.15 32.55 1.34
C LEU A 146 -2.11 31.12 1.88
N ALA A 147 -2.68 30.16 1.17
CA ALA A 147 -2.60 28.74 1.55
C ALA A 147 -1.19 28.13 1.34
N HIS A 148 -0.28 28.88 0.73
CA HIS A 148 1.12 28.48 0.55
C HIS A 148 1.94 28.55 1.85
N GLU A 149 1.44 29.19 2.92
CA GLU A 149 2.15 29.29 4.20
C GLU A 149 1.82 28.17 5.16
N GLY A 150 0.58 27.66 5.13
CA GLY A 150 0.16 26.55 5.98
C GLY A 150 -1.25 26.08 5.69
N ASN A 151 -1.49 24.79 5.90
CA ASN A 151 -2.80 24.16 5.74
C ASN A 151 -2.97 23.04 6.77
N SER A 152 -4.19 22.84 7.25
CA SER A 152 -4.54 21.69 8.05
C SER A 152 -5.92 21.16 7.66
N ARG A 153 -6.05 19.84 7.60
CA ARG A 153 -7.28 19.19 7.15
C ARG A 153 -7.55 17.90 7.90
N VAL A 154 -8.80 17.71 8.31
CA VAL A 154 -9.32 16.35 8.55
C VAL A 154 -9.63 15.76 7.18
N GLU A 155 -8.91 14.69 6.83
CA GLU A 155 -8.97 14.11 5.49
C GLU A 155 -10.13 13.12 5.38
N SER A 156 -10.25 12.21 6.35
CA SER A 156 -11.33 11.23 6.38
C SER A 156 -11.78 10.88 7.78
N VAL A 157 -13.06 10.51 7.90
CA VAL A 157 -13.65 9.85 9.05
C VAL A 157 -14.46 8.68 8.52
N TYR A 158 -14.22 7.47 9.01
CA TYR A 158 -14.85 6.26 8.49
C TYR A 158 -15.15 5.25 9.57
N THR A 159 -16.13 4.40 9.30
CA THR A 159 -16.43 3.22 10.11
C THR A 159 -16.72 2.04 9.19
N ILE A 160 -16.18 0.89 9.52
CA ILE A 160 -16.43 -0.36 8.81
C ILE A 160 -16.91 -1.41 9.80
N ALA A 161 -18.02 -2.03 9.44
CA ALA A 161 -18.62 -3.14 10.16
C ALA A 161 -18.58 -4.40 9.27
N ARG A 162 -18.17 -5.52 9.86
CA ARG A 162 -18.08 -6.81 9.20
C ARG A 162 -18.81 -7.86 10.00
N ALA A 163 -19.44 -8.80 9.31
CA ALA A 163 -19.98 -10.02 9.91
C ALA A 163 -19.33 -11.23 9.23
N LEU A 164 -18.60 -12.01 9.98
CA LEU A 164 -17.95 -13.23 9.51
C LEU A 164 -18.64 -14.45 10.09
N SER A 165 -18.84 -15.47 9.25
CA SER A 165 -19.39 -16.75 9.68
C SER A 165 -18.46 -17.90 9.29
N GLY A 166 -18.41 -18.95 10.09
CA GLY A 166 -17.48 -20.05 9.94
C GLY A 166 -16.14 -19.79 10.64
N THR A 167 -15.20 -20.71 10.47
CA THR A 167 -13.85 -20.58 11.04
C THR A 167 -12.98 -19.79 10.07
N PRO A 168 -12.55 -18.57 10.43
CA PRO A 168 -11.70 -17.79 9.53
C PRO A 168 -10.27 -18.33 9.50
N LEU A 169 -9.65 -18.27 8.33
CA LEU A 169 -8.22 -18.47 8.18
C LEU A 169 -7.48 -17.23 8.70
N ARG A 170 -6.38 -17.42 9.42
CA ARG A 170 -5.65 -16.32 10.08
C ARG A 170 -4.14 -16.34 9.82
N ASP A 171 -3.66 -17.37 9.17
CA ASP A 171 -2.24 -17.51 8.88
C ASP A 171 -1.95 -17.14 7.44
N SER A 172 -1.63 -15.87 7.20
CA SER A 172 -1.29 -15.36 5.87
C SER A 172 0.15 -15.70 5.44
N TYR A 173 0.95 -16.32 6.32
CA TYR A 173 2.31 -16.74 5.96
C TYR A 173 2.34 -18.08 5.22
N HIS A 174 1.44 -19.01 5.56
CA HIS A 174 1.39 -20.35 4.99
C HIS A 174 0.22 -20.53 4.04
N LEU A 175 -0.98 -20.05 4.39
CA LEU A 175 -2.24 -20.45 3.77
C LEU A 175 -3.07 -19.23 3.37
N GLY A 176 -2.68 -18.06 3.33
CA GLY A 176 -3.53 -16.91 3.13
C GLY A 176 -4.53 -16.68 4.30
N SER A 177 -5.32 -15.64 4.17
CA SER A 177 -6.24 -15.19 5.21
C SER A 177 -7.65 -14.99 4.67
N THR A 178 -8.67 -15.15 5.52
CA THR A 178 -10.06 -14.80 5.17
C THR A 178 -10.20 -13.32 4.81
N ILE A 179 -9.53 -12.44 5.57
CA ILE A 179 -9.43 -11.01 5.28
C ILE A 179 -7.99 -10.72 4.84
N ILE A 180 -7.83 -10.13 3.67
CA ILE A 180 -6.56 -9.83 3.02
C ILE A 180 -6.39 -8.34 2.78
N ASN A 181 -5.16 -7.89 2.57
CA ASN A 181 -4.82 -6.49 2.25
C ASN A 181 -5.51 -5.50 3.22
N ASP A 182 -5.41 -5.79 4.50
CA ASP A 182 -6.17 -5.12 5.56
C ASP A 182 -5.29 -4.67 6.74
N TYR A 183 -4.02 -4.39 6.48
CA TYR A 183 -3.07 -3.91 7.49
C TYR A 183 -2.95 -4.81 8.73
N GLY A 184 -3.18 -6.12 8.59
CA GLY A 184 -3.21 -7.04 9.71
C GLY A 184 -4.20 -6.62 10.80
N ARG A 185 -5.35 -6.03 10.45
CA ARG A 185 -6.42 -5.71 11.40
C ARG A 185 -6.97 -6.98 12.02
N PRO A 186 -7.34 -6.96 13.30
CA PRO A 186 -7.92 -8.11 13.95
C PRO A 186 -9.30 -8.43 13.34
N TYR A 187 -9.58 -9.71 13.17
CA TYR A 187 -10.90 -10.21 12.79
C TYR A 187 -11.16 -11.59 13.38
N SER A 188 -12.44 -11.95 13.51
CA SER A 188 -12.86 -13.27 13.98
C SER A 188 -14.26 -13.62 13.45
N ASN A 189 -14.72 -14.83 13.79
CA ASN A 189 -16.12 -15.20 13.57
C ASN A 189 -17.03 -14.35 14.46
N GLY A 190 -18.06 -13.74 13.86
CA GLY A 190 -18.97 -12.82 14.52
C GLY A 190 -18.88 -11.41 13.95
N PHE A 191 -19.02 -10.42 14.80
CA PHE A 191 -19.03 -9.00 14.42
C PHE A 191 -17.67 -8.35 14.70
N ASP A 192 -17.04 -7.87 13.65
CA ASP A 192 -15.81 -7.10 13.70
C ASP A 192 -16.09 -5.66 13.26
N ASN A 193 -15.42 -4.71 13.87
CA ASN A 193 -15.55 -3.31 13.47
C ASN A 193 -14.25 -2.54 13.63
N TYR A 194 -14.09 -1.50 12.83
CA TYR A 194 -13.11 -0.46 13.09
C TYR A 194 -13.65 0.90 12.66
N THR A 195 -13.32 1.91 13.46
CA THR A 195 -13.67 3.31 13.22
C THR A 195 -12.40 4.13 13.28
N GLY A 196 -12.15 4.94 12.29
CA GLY A 196 -10.93 5.71 12.19
C GLY A 196 -11.13 7.11 11.67
N ALA A 197 -10.07 7.90 11.82
CA ALA A 197 -9.95 9.21 11.23
C ALA A 197 -8.51 9.45 10.77
N SER A 198 -8.37 10.28 9.74
CA SER A 198 -7.09 10.77 9.28
C SER A 198 -7.10 12.28 9.09
N GLY A 199 -5.91 12.86 9.15
CA GLY A 199 -5.72 14.27 8.90
C GLY A 199 -4.26 14.66 8.82
N TYR A 200 -4.00 15.85 8.34
CA TYR A 200 -2.66 16.40 8.22
C TYR A 200 -2.60 17.88 8.54
N ALA A 201 -1.38 18.34 8.82
CA ALA A 201 -1.02 19.75 8.90
C ALA A 201 0.28 19.97 8.13
N ALA A 202 0.29 20.99 7.26
CA ALA A 202 1.44 21.38 6.46
C ALA A 202 1.83 22.83 6.78
N ALA A 203 3.13 23.11 6.83
CA ALA A 203 3.68 24.45 6.99
C ALA A 203 4.96 24.57 6.13
N GLY A 204 4.92 25.40 5.11
CA GLY A 204 5.97 25.42 4.09
C GLY A 204 6.22 24.01 3.54
N PRO A 205 7.46 23.56 3.37
CA PRO A 205 7.75 22.23 2.82
C PRO A 205 7.47 21.06 3.79
N PHE A 206 7.13 21.34 5.05
CA PHE A 206 6.94 20.33 6.09
C PHE A 206 5.49 19.91 6.21
N LEU A 207 5.29 18.63 6.54
CA LEU A 207 3.98 18.05 6.76
C LEU A 207 4.02 17.05 7.92
N LEU A 208 2.95 17.05 8.71
CA LEU A 208 2.62 16.04 9.70
C LEU A 208 1.33 15.36 9.27
N TYR A 209 1.32 14.04 9.17
CA TYR A 209 0.14 13.22 8.88
C TYR A 209 -0.13 12.23 10.01
N ALA A 210 -1.39 11.97 10.30
CA ALA A 210 -1.80 10.94 11.23
C ALA A 210 -3.12 10.27 10.79
N ARG A 211 -3.17 8.92 10.92
CA ARG A 211 -4.35 8.08 10.75
C ARG A 211 -4.44 7.10 11.93
N GLY A 212 -5.53 7.15 12.67
CA GLY A 212 -5.77 6.29 13.82
C GLY A 212 -7.10 5.57 13.74
N GLU A 213 -7.18 4.37 14.33
CA GLU A 213 -8.38 3.54 14.35
C GLU A 213 -8.64 2.96 15.72
N PHE A 214 -9.91 2.92 16.10
CA PHE A 214 -10.41 2.08 17.15
C PHE A 214 -10.92 0.77 16.53
N GLN A 215 -10.36 -0.36 16.94
CA GLN A 215 -10.58 -1.66 16.32
C GLN A 215 -11.18 -2.64 17.33
N GLY A 216 -12.20 -3.40 16.90
CA GLY A 216 -12.84 -4.44 17.68
C GLY A 216 -13.00 -5.73 16.91
N ALA A 217 -12.65 -6.86 17.54
CA ALA A 217 -12.90 -8.20 17.04
C ALA A 217 -13.27 -9.13 18.21
N PRO A 218 -14.22 -10.07 18.04
CA PRO A 218 -14.59 -11.01 19.08
C PRO A 218 -13.46 -12.02 19.36
N SER A 219 -13.59 -12.76 20.45
CA SER A 219 -12.71 -13.88 20.77
C SER A 219 -12.89 -15.05 19.79
N ALA A 220 -11.86 -15.88 19.66
CA ALA A 220 -11.89 -17.10 18.85
C ALA A 220 -11.23 -18.26 19.58
N THR A 221 -11.52 -19.48 19.13
CA THR A 221 -10.92 -20.69 19.70
C THR A 221 -9.45 -20.88 19.30
N GLY A 222 -9.05 -20.28 18.18
CA GLY A 222 -7.76 -20.58 17.55
C GLY A 222 -7.71 -21.99 16.96
N TYR A 223 -6.53 -22.38 16.50
CA TYR A 223 -6.31 -23.75 16.01
C TYR A 223 -6.03 -24.71 17.16
N SER A 224 -6.39 -25.97 16.97
CA SER A 224 -5.98 -27.01 17.91
C SER A 224 -4.46 -27.25 17.82
N ALA A 225 -3.86 -27.78 18.89
CA ALA A 225 -2.45 -28.12 18.89
C ALA A 225 -2.08 -29.10 17.77
N ALA A 226 -2.96 -30.05 17.45
CA ALA A 226 -2.76 -31.00 16.36
C ALA A 226 -2.73 -30.34 14.99
N LEU A 227 -3.69 -29.43 14.72
CA LEU A 227 -3.73 -28.69 13.46
C LEU A 227 -2.52 -27.74 13.32
N ALA A 228 -2.19 -26.99 14.37
CA ALA A 228 -1.03 -26.12 14.38
C ALA A 228 0.27 -26.89 14.12
N GLN A 229 0.41 -28.08 14.70
CA GLN A 229 1.56 -28.94 14.45
C GLN A 229 1.58 -29.47 13.00
N THR A 230 0.43 -29.82 12.43
CA THR A 230 0.32 -30.25 11.04
C THR A 230 0.75 -29.15 10.08
N LEU A 231 0.26 -27.92 10.28
CA LEU A 231 0.65 -26.77 9.47
C LEU A 231 2.14 -26.47 9.60
N SER A 232 2.68 -26.50 10.81
CA SER A 232 4.12 -26.31 11.05
C SER A 232 4.98 -27.38 10.41
N THR A 233 4.49 -28.61 10.34
CA THR A 233 5.19 -29.72 9.69
C THR A 233 5.16 -29.58 8.16
N GLY A 234 4.03 -29.20 7.60
CA GLY A 234 3.89 -28.95 6.17
C GLY A 234 4.78 -27.82 5.65
N ASP A 235 5.13 -26.88 6.51
CA ASP A 235 5.99 -25.75 6.18
C ASP A 235 7.51 -26.08 6.16
N GLU A 236 7.88 -27.33 6.40
CA GLU A 236 9.27 -27.80 6.40
C GLU A 236 10.25 -26.92 7.22
N ILE A 237 9.89 -26.62 8.46
CA ILE A 237 10.72 -25.78 9.33
C ILE A 237 12.06 -26.47 9.57
N LEU A 238 13.15 -25.73 9.35
CA LEU A 238 14.51 -26.23 9.55
C LEU A 238 14.88 -26.53 11.00
N PHE A 239 14.12 -26.01 11.96
CA PHE A 239 14.37 -26.19 13.38
C PHE A 239 13.47 -27.27 13.98
N ILE A 240 14.05 -28.35 14.39
CA ILE A 240 13.37 -29.51 14.99
C ILE A 240 13.44 -29.39 16.51
N ASN A 241 12.31 -29.60 17.17
CA ASN A 241 12.24 -29.73 18.62
C ASN A 241 12.97 -31.02 19.05
N PRO A 242 14.05 -30.95 19.85
CA PRO A 242 14.84 -32.12 20.19
C PRO A 242 14.10 -33.14 21.09
N VAL A 243 12.98 -32.74 21.71
CA VAL A 243 12.17 -33.63 22.57
C VAL A 243 11.13 -34.39 21.77
N THR A 244 10.41 -33.71 20.86
CA THR A 244 9.29 -34.28 20.10
C THR A 244 9.71 -34.81 18.74
N ASN A 245 10.89 -34.43 18.25
CA ASN A 245 11.39 -34.66 16.89
C ASN A 245 10.45 -34.13 15.81
N LEU A 246 9.69 -33.09 16.11
CA LEU A 246 8.78 -32.41 15.21
C LEU A 246 9.23 -30.96 15.01
N PRO A 247 8.88 -30.32 13.90
CA PRO A 247 9.09 -28.91 13.70
C PRO A 247 8.45 -28.06 14.82
N TYR A 248 9.06 -26.92 15.15
CA TYR A 248 8.47 -25.97 16.08
C TYR A 248 7.22 -25.34 15.47
N ASN A 249 6.25 -24.98 16.32
CA ASN A 249 5.10 -24.22 15.89
C ASN A 249 5.52 -22.82 15.40
N GLN A 250 4.84 -22.32 14.39
CA GLN A 250 5.06 -20.98 13.86
C GLN A 250 4.36 -19.93 14.72
N ALA A 251 4.96 -18.75 14.85
CA ALA A 251 4.37 -17.63 15.58
C ALA A 251 3.09 -17.09 14.93
N THR A 252 2.93 -17.28 13.62
CA THR A 252 1.76 -16.85 12.85
C THR A 252 0.57 -17.79 12.98
N ILE A 253 0.77 -19.00 13.48
CA ILE A 253 -0.31 -19.99 13.68
C ILE A 253 -1.00 -19.72 15.02
N PRO A 254 -2.27 -19.30 15.04
CA PRO A 254 -2.99 -18.92 16.26
C PRO A 254 -3.40 -20.16 17.08
N LEU A 255 -2.49 -20.63 17.92
CA LEU A 255 -2.69 -21.78 18.79
C LEU A 255 -3.50 -21.41 20.04
N GLY A 256 -4.55 -22.16 20.31
CA GLY A 256 -5.39 -22.00 21.51
C GLY A 256 -6.31 -20.77 21.46
N PRO A 257 -6.94 -20.41 22.60
CA PRO A 257 -7.91 -19.33 22.63
C PRO A 257 -7.30 -17.98 22.23
N ILE A 258 -7.99 -17.27 21.33
CA ILE A 258 -7.66 -15.92 20.94
C ILE A 258 -8.59 -14.98 21.69
N ALA A 259 -8.01 -14.06 22.46
CA ALA A 259 -8.78 -13.08 23.22
C ALA A 259 -9.50 -12.09 22.28
N ALA A 260 -10.67 -11.61 22.73
CA ALA A 260 -11.31 -10.49 22.06
C ALA A 260 -10.39 -9.27 22.06
N THR A 261 -10.40 -8.52 20.99
CA THR A 261 -9.59 -7.33 20.82
C THR A 261 -10.46 -6.09 20.81
N THR A 262 -10.12 -5.12 21.66
CA THR A 262 -10.67 -3.77 21.63
C THR A 262 -9.52 -2.83 21.91
N LYS A 263 -9.02 -2.15 20.86
CA LYS A 263 -7.81 -1.31 20.99
C LYS A 263 -7.80 -0.12 20.03
N MET A 264 -7.15 0.95 20.46
CA MET A 264 -6.74 2.03 19.59
C MET A 264 -5.43 1.65 18.89
N ARG A 265 -5.33 1.92 17.59
CA ARG A 265 -4.14 1.63 16.78
C ARG A 265 -3.81 2.79 15.86
N VAL A 266 -2.54 3.17 15.83
CA VAL A 266 -2.02 4.10 14.84
C VAL A 266 -1.76 3.33 13.55
N MET A 267 -2.47 3.68 12.49
CA MET A 267 -2.31 3.07 11.17
C MET A 267 -1.15 3.72 10.42
N GLU A 268 -1.15 5.04 10.38
CA GLU A 268 -0.10 5.86 9.81
C GLU A 268 0.19 7.03 10.74
N ALA A 269 1.45 7.40 10.88
CA ALA A 269 1.88 8.63 11.53
C ALA A 269 3.28 8.96 11.06
N TYR A 270 3.42 10.04 10.30
CA TYR A 270 4.71 10.43 9.74
C TYR A 270 4.86 11.95 9.68
N VAL A 271 6.12 12.37 9.68
CA VAL A 271 6.54 13.72 9.31
C VAL A 271 7.23 13.63 7.96
N SER A 272 7.05 14.63 7.12
CA SER A 272 7.74 14.71 5.84
C SER A 272 8.19 16.14 5.51
N ALA A 273 9.16 16.21 4.61
CA ALA A 273 9.61 17.46 4.02
C ALA A 273 9.72 17.31 2.50
N GLN A 274 9.17 18.25 1.77
CA GLN A 274 9.29 18.33 0.32
C GLN A 274 10.51 19.15 -0.06
N LEU A 275 11.49 18.51 -0.70
CA LEU A 275 12.77 19.12 -1.05
C LEU A 275 13.24 18.64 -2.42
N LEU A 276 13.59 19.55 -3.34
CA LEU A 276 14.18 19.22 -4.63
C LEU A 276 13.40 18.15 -5.41
N ASN A 277 12.11 18.29 -5.47
CA ASN A 277 11.20 17.33 -6.12
C ASN A 277 11.19 15.91 -5.48
N HIS A 278 11.50 15.84 -4.19
CA HIS A 278 11.41 14.63 -3.38
C HIS A 278 10.58 14.88 -2.14
N VAL A 279 9.92 13.84 -1.67
CA VAL A 279 9.41 13.76 -0.32
C VAL A 279 10.34 12.90 0.50
N VAL A 280 10.93 13.50 1.51
CA VAL A 280 11.69 12.80 2.55
C VAL A 280 10.80 12.67 3.77
N SER A 281 10.56 11.47 4.23
CA SER A 281 9.61 11.23 5.32
C SER A 281 10.16 10.23 6.34
N PHE A 282 9.64 10.35 7.57
CA PHE A 282 9.97 9.46 8.66
C PHE A 282 8.71 9.18 9.49
N GLY A 283 8.45 7.91 9.74
CA GLY A 283 7.32 7.45 10.55
C GLY A 283 6.71 6.17 10.05
N LYS A 284 5.47 5.93 10.41
CA LYS A 284 4.68 4.79 9.98
C LYS A 284 3.87 5.18 8.75
N GLN A 285 4.14 4.55 7.62
CA GLN A 285 3.66 4.96 6.29
C GLN A 285 3.18 3.78 5.47
N ASP A 286 2.22 4.05 4.59
CA ASP A 286 1.76 3.09 3.59
C ASP A 286 2.84 2.77 2.54
N GLU A 287 2.76 1.55 2.01
CA GLU A 287 3.55 1.08 0.88
C GLU A 287 2.77 0.05 0.07
N TRP A 288 2.89 0.13 -1.25
CA TRP A 288 2.36 -0.87 -2.17
C TRP A 288 3.17 -0.85 -3.46
N LEU A 289 3.77 -1.96 -3.80
CA LEU A 289 4.61 -2.12 -4.98
C LEU A 289 4.05 -3.21 -5.87
N GLY A 290 3.85 -2.84 -7.14
CA GLY A 290 3.20 -3.67 -8.15
C GLY A 290 1.89 -3.06 -8.69
N PRO A 291 1.53 -3.37 -9.95
CA PRO A 291 0.35 -2.83 -10.63
C PRO A 291 -0.96 -3.53 -10.23
N GLY A 292 -0.88 -4.62 -9.48
CA GLY A 292 -2.03 -5.43 -9.07
C GLY A 292 -3.04 -4.67 -8.22
N LEU A 293 -4.29 -5.16 -8.21
CA LEU A 293 -5.33 -4.76 -7.27
C LEU A 293 -5.43 -5.75 -6.10
N GLY A 294 -5.22 -7.03 -6.40
CA GLY A 294 -5.38 -8.11 -5.45
C GLY A 294 -4.19 -8.32 -4.52
N GLY A 295 -3.02 -7.80 -4.83
CA GLY A 295 -1.81 -7.93 -4.03
C GLY A 295 -0.60 -7.30 -4.71
N GLY A 296 0.47 -7.12 -3.96
CA GLY A 296 1.80 -6.79 -4.44
C GLY A 296 2.77 -7.87 -3.98
N MET A 297 3.57 -8.41 -4.90
CA MET A 297 4.47 -9.52 -4.57
C MET A 297 5.51 -9.09 -3.54
N ALA A 298 6.13 -7.93 -3.75
CA ALA A 298 7.17 -7.46 -2.86
C ALA A 298 6.63 -6.63 -1.68
N TYR A 299 5.63 -5.80 -1.87
CA TYR A 299 5.02 -5.05 -0.77
C TYR A 299 3.54 -4.74 -1.03
N SER A 300 2.71 -4.99 -0.03
CA SER A 300 1.28 -4.69 -0.02
C SER A 300 0.85 -4.16 1.35
N ASN A 301 -0.39 -3.74 1.48
CA ASN A 301 -1.00 -3.41 2.77
C ASN A 301 -1.58 -4.64 3.51
N ASN A 302 -1.09 -5.84 3.21
CA ASN A 302 -1.54 -7.05 3.90
C ASN A 302 -1.10 -7.04 5.38
N ALA A 303 0.16 -6.71 5.65
CA ALA A 303 0.65 -6.51 7.01
C ALA A 303 0.44 -5.07 7.52
N GLU A 304 0.66 -4.87 8.80
CA GLU A 304 0.75 -3.55 9.40
C GLU A 304 1.97 -2.79 8.88
N ASN A 305 1.79 -1.51 8.57
CA ASN A 305 2.86 -0.61 8.15
C ASN A 305 4.02 -0.58 9.16
N ILE A 306 5.25 -0.47 8.66
CA ILE A 306 6.45 -0.37 9.49
C ILE A 306 6.81 1.10 9.75
N TYR A 307 7.59 1.33 10.82
CA TYR A 307 8.26 2.61 11.01
C TYR A 307 9.49 2.66 10.11
N SER A 308 9.52 3.65 9.23
CA SER A 308 10.53 3.75 8.18
C SER A 308 10.98 5.18 7.93
N PHE A 309 12.18 5.32 7.41
CA PHE A 309 12.64 6.48 6.68
C PHE A 309 12.42 6.21 5.19
N ARG A 310 11.92 7.19 4.45
CA ARG A 310 11.60 7.05 3.03
C ARG A 310 12.04 8.27 2.24
N ILE A 311 12.49 8.04 1.02
CA ILE A 311 12.72 9.06 -0.01
C ILE A 311 11.94 8.64 -1.26
N ASN A 312 10.99 9.46 -1.65
CA ASN A 312 10.13 9.24 -2.80
C ASN A 312 10.18 10.45 -3.74
N ARG A 313 10.22 10.20 -5.05
CA ARG A 313 10.21 11.28 -6.03
C ARG A 313 8.80 11.68 -6.41
N ILE A 314 8.53 13.00 -6.47
CA ILE A 314 7.20 13.56 -6.78
C ILE A 314 6.93 13.45 -8.28
N GLU A 315 7.77 14.10 -9.09
CA GLU A 315 7.69 14.07 -10.54
C GLU A 315 8.73 13.12 -11.14
N PRO A 316 8.46 12.51 -12.29
CA PRO A 316 9.43 11.67 -12.96
C PRO A 316 10.72 12.42 -13.29
N LEU A 317 11.84 11.72 -13.25
CA LEU A 317 13.15 12.24 -13.62
C LEU A 317 13.45 11.90 -15.08
N SER A 318 13.81 12.92 -15.87
CA SER A 318 14.33 12.74 -17.21
C SER A 318 15.84 13.00 -17.23
N VAL A 319 16.61 11.98 -17.62
CA VAL A 319 18.07 12.07 -17.76
C VAL A 319 18.41 12.02 -19.25
N PRO A 320 19.16 13.01 -19.80
CA PRO A 320 19.56 12.98 -21.19
C PRO A 320 20.23 11.66 -21.57
N LEU A 321 19.96 11.14 -22.76
CA LEU A 321 20.37 9.85 -23.32
C LEU A 321 19.66 8.65 -22.67
N LEU A 322 19.65 8.50 -21.35
CA LEU A 322 18.99 7.38 -20.68
C LEU A 322 17.48 7.41 -20.93
N SER A 323 16.82 8.53 -20.69
CA SER A 323 15.37 8.65 -20.87
C SER A 323 14.91 8.61 -22.34
N ARG A 324 15.84 8.66 -23.30
CA ARG A 324 15.50 8.38 -24.72
C ARG A 324 15.21 6.90 -24.97
N LEU A 325 15.78 6.01 -24.16
CA LEU A 325 15.60 4.56 -24.26
C LEU A 325 14.57 4.05 -23.27
N THR A 326 14.63 4.54 -22.03
CA THR A 326 13.82 4.02 -20.91
C THR A 326 12.58 4.86 -20.62
N GLY A 327 12.44 6.03 -21.26
CA GLY A 327 11.49 7.04 -20.82
C GLY A 327 11.90 7.72 -19.52
N PRO A 328 11.07 8.64 -19.01
CA PRO A 328 11.23 9.19 -17.67
C PRO A 328 11.04 8.09 -16.62
N PHE A 329 11.63 8.28 -15.42
CA PHE A 329 11.56 7.29 -14.36
C PHE A 329 11.30 7.91 -13.00
N ARG A 330 10.66 7.13 -12.13
CA ARG A 330 10.48 7.41 -10.70
C ARG A 330 11.24 6.39 -9.89
N TYR A 331 11.61 6.77 -8.68
CA TYR A 331 12.20 5.86 -7.70
C TYR A 331 11.66 6.10 -6.31
N ASP A 332 11.70 5.06 -5.53
CA ASP A 332 11.34 5.03 -4.13
C ASP A 332 12.40 4.25 -3.34
N PHE A 333 12.73 4.75 -2.20
CA PHE A 333 13.62 4.14 -1.24
C PHE A 333 12.99 4.15 0.14
N LEU A 334 12.98 3.01 0.80
CA LEU A 334 12.47 2.85 2.15
C LEU A 334 13.45 2.03 2.98
N ILE A 335 13.67 2.44 4.23
CA ILE A 335 14.40 1.65 5.23
C ILE A 335 13.67 1.70 6.56
N GLY A 336 13.40 0.55 7.18
CA GLY A 336 12.61 0.49 8.39
C GLY A 336 12.86 -0.74 9.25
N SER A 337 12.28 -0.73 10.44
CA SER A 337 12.41 -1.78 11.44
C SER A 337 11.23 -2.74 11.38
N LEU A 338 11.49 -4.02 11.22
CA LEU A 338 10.50 -5.09 11.33
C LEU A 338 10.21 -5.42 12.79
N LYS A 339 9.09 -6.06 13.03
CA LYS A 339 8.65 -6.49 14.37
C LYS A 339 8.11 -7.91 14.32
N GLY A 340 8.17 -8.58 15.48
CA GLY A 340 7.74 -9.96 15.61
C GLY A 340 8.71 -10.94 14.92
N HIS A 341 8.41 -12.22 15.01
CA HIS A 341 9.11 -13.29 14.34
C HIS A 341 8.10 -14.29 13.77
N THR A 342 8.40 -14.86 12.64
CA THR A 342 7.63 -15.94 12.06
C THR A 342 7.94 -17.28 12.74
N TYR A 343 9.19 -17.48 13.17
CA TYR A 343 9.63 -18.72 13.82
C TYR A 343 9.67 -18.58 15.33
N ILE A 344 9.25 -19.64 16.02
CA ILE A 344 9.32 -19.76 17.46
C ILE A 344 10.44 -20.74 17.83
N PRO A 345 11.67 -20.32 18.05
CA PRO A 345 12.63 -21.19 18.69
C PRO A 345 12.22 -21.34 20.17
N ILE A 346 12.02 -22.57 20.62
CA ILE A 346 11.86 -22.84 22.05
C ILE A 346 13.25 -22.76 22.67
N VAL A 347 13.48 -21.71 23.43
CA VAL A 347 14.64 -21.59 24.32
C VAL A 347 14.12 -21.69 25.75
N GLY A 348 14.17 -22.89 26.34
CA GLY A 348 13.59 -23.15 27.64
C GLY A 348 12.06 -23.11 27.62
N PRO A 349 11.41 -22.73 28.73
CA PRO A 349 9.93 -22.69 28.81
C PRO A 349 9.31 -21.48 28.11
N LYS A 350 10.09 -20.62 27.45
CA LYS A 350 9.60 -19.40 26.80
C LYS A 350 9.44 -19.62 25.31
N VAL A 351 8.24 -19.43 24.83
CA VAL A 351 7.94 -19.27 23.41
C VAL A 351 8.24 -17.83 23.02
N THR A 352 9.15 -17.61 22.09
CA THR A 352 9.45 -16.29 21.52
C THR A 352 8.84 -16.21 20.12
N GLY A 353 8.58 -15.01 19.64
CA GLY A 353 8.13 -14.83 18.25
C GLY A 353 6.63 -14.73 18.08
N GLN A 354 5.88 -14.31 19.09
CA GLN A 354 4.47 -13.95 18.92
C GLN A 354 4.37 -12.72 17.99
N PRO A 355 3.34 -12.63 17.13
CA PRO A 355 3.18 -11.54 16.18
C PRO A 355 3.22 -10.14 16.78
N ASP A 356 2.73 -10.00 18.01
CA ASP A 356 2.70 -8.71 18.71
C ASP A 356 3.94 -8.43 19.58
N VAL A 357 4.86 -9.36 19.68
CA VAL A 357 6.07 -9.17 20.49
C VAL A 357 7.04 -8.24 19.77
N ILE A 358 7.32 -7.10 20.39
CA ILE A 358 8.43 -6.24 19.98
C ILE A 358 9.71 -6.96 20.36
N ASN A 359 10.48 -7.38 19.37
CA ASN A 359 11.78 -7.98 19.61
C ASN A 359 12.85 -6.87 19.64
N PRO A 360 13.46 -6.57 20.80
CA PRO A 360 14.61 -5.69 20.82
C PRO A 360 15.75 -6.35 20.05
N GLY A 361 16.16 -5.74 18.93
CA GLY A 361 17.11 -6.32 18.00
C GLY A 361 16.47 -7.12 16.87
N ALA A 362 15.22 -6.85 16.55
CA ALA A 362 14.59 -7.32 15.32
C ALA A 362 15.37 -6.82 14.09
N PRO A 363 15.38 -7.58 12.98
CA PRO A 363 16.00 -7.15 11.74
C PRO A 363 15.31 -5.91 11.17
N TRP A 364 16.03 -5.25 10.29
CA TRP A 364 15.51 -4.17 9.48
C TRP A 364 15.28 -4.66 8.06
N THR A 365 14.50 -3.90 7.33
CA THR A 365 14.34 -4.07 5.89
C THR A 365 14.68 -2.77 5.19
N HIS A 366 15.28 -2.87 4.02
CA HIS A 366 15.33 -1.76 3.08
C HIS A 366 14.79 -2.22 1.72
N LEU A 367 14.25 -1.28 1.00
CA LEU A 367 13.57 -1.50 -0.25
C LEU A 367 13.93 -0.38 -1.21
N GLU A 368 14.28 -0.76 -2.44
CA GLU A 368 14.58 0.13 -3.53
C GLU A 368 13.71 -0.23 -4.73
N LYS A 369 12.98 0.73 -5.26
CA LYS A 369 12.24 0.57 -6.50
C LYS A 369 12.57 1.67 -7.48
N ILE A 370 12.64 1.29 -8.75
CA ILE A 370 12.74 2.19 -9.89
C ILE A 370 11.77 1.75 -10.98
N SER A 371 10.91 2.66 -11.44
CA SER A 371 9.94 2.40 -12.51
C SER A 371 10.20 3.32 -13.68
N PHE A 372 10.14 2.77 -14.89
CA PHE A 372 10.44 3.40 -16.17
C PHE A 372 9.19 3.42 -17.05
N ARG A 373 9.08 4.44 -17.90
CA ARG A 373 8.00 4.55 -18.89
C ARG A 373 8.58 4.86 -20.28
N PRO A 374 9.04 3.86 -21.02
CA PRO A 374 9.60 4.07 -22.37
C PRO A 374 8.57 4.52 -23.38
N THR A 375 7.30 4.23 -23.17
CA THR A 375 6.18 4.69 -24.01
C THR A 375 4.96 5.01 -23.14
N GLU A 376 3.97 5.69 -23.69
CA GLU A 376 2.68 5.96 -23.03
C GLU A 376 1.95 4.67 -22.63
N ASN A 377 2.22 3.57 -23.31
CA ASN A 377 1.53 2.31 -23.11
C ASN A 377 2.27 1.33 -22.19
N LEU A 378 3.56 1.55 -21.94
CA LEU A 378 4.39 0.61 -21.19
C LEU A 378 5.03 1.29 -19.97
N GLU A 379 4.76 0.75 -18.81
CA GLU A 379 5.53 0.94 -17.57
C GLU A 379 6.18 -0.39 -17.21
N PHE A 380 7.42 -0.36 -16.71
CA PHE A 380 8.05 -1.51 -16.07
C PHE A 380 8.94 -1.04 -14.91
N GLY A 381 9.11 -1.89 -13.93
CA GLY A 381 9.89 -1.58 -12.73
C GLY A 381 10.79 -2.72 -12.29
N PHE A 382 11.87 -2.34 -11.63
CA PHE A 382 12.74 -3.24 -10.88
C PHE A 382 12.71 -2.85 -9.42
N GLU A 383 12.80 -3.86 -8.58
CA GLU A 383 12.72 -3.67 -7.16
C GLU A 383 13.64 -4.67 -6.44
N ARG A 384 14.13 -4.25 -5.30
CA ARG A 384 14.84 -5.12 -4.39
C ARG A 384 14.40 -4.84 -2.97
N THR A 385 14.11 -5.90 -2.23
CA THR A 385 13.91 -5.87 -0.79
C THR A 385 14.99 -6.70 -0.11
N VAL A 386 15.52 -6.20 1.00
CA VAL A 386 16.50 -6.92 1.81
C VAL A 386 16.10 -6.89 3.28
N ILE A 387 16.12 -8.06 3.92
CA ILE A 387 15.96 -8.19 5.37
C ILE A 387 17.35 -8.45 5.95
N TRP A 388 17.84 -7.53 6.80
CA TRP A 388 19.20 -7.61 7.31
C TRP A 388 19.34 -7.24 8.80
N GLY A 389 20.45 -7.65 9.39
CA GLY A 389 20.79 -7.33 10.77
C GLY A 389 19.93 -8.08 11.78
N GLY A 390 19.77 -7.51 12.96
CA GLY A 390 19.02 -8.13 14.06
C GLY A 390 19.91 -8.83 15.08
N LYS A 391 19.28 -9.42 16.12
CA LYS A 391 20.00 -10.07 17.22
C LYS A 391 20.80 -11.29 16.73
N GLY A 392 22.10 -11.28 16.99
CA GLY A 392 23.01 -12.36 16.57
C GLY A 392 23.53 -12.20 15.14
N HIS A 393 23.17 -11.12 14.46
CA HIS A 393 23.60 -10.73 13.11
C HIS A 393 24.30 -9.37 13.14
N GLU A 394 24.54 -8.79 11.96
CA GLU A 394 25.14 -7.48 11.85
C GLU A 394 24.40 -6.42 12.66
N PRO A 395 25.12 -5.53 13.35
CA PRO A 395 24.47 -4.39 13.99
C PRO A 395 23.89 -3.44 12.94
N ILE A 396 22.78 -2.79 13.25
CA ILE A 396 22.15 -1.78 12.38
C ILE A 396 22.96 -0.48 12.47
N THR A 397 23.82 -0.26 11.48
CA THR A 397 24.67 0.93 11.33
C THR A 397 24.67 1.40 9.88
N LEU A 398 25.11 2.64 9.64
CA LEU A 398 25.27 3.13 8.26
C LEU A 398 26.24 2.25 7.45
N HIS A 399 27.32 1.76 8.06
CA HIS A 399 28.28 0.89 7.39
C HIS A 399 27.66 -0.44 6.96
N THR A 400 26.95 -1.11 7.85
CA THR A 400 26.29 -2.39 7.53
C THR A 400 25.13 -2.20 6.56
N PHE A 401 24.40 -1.09 6.66
CA PHE A 401 23.41 -0.70 5.65
C PHE A 401 24.03 -0.54 4.26
N LEU A 402 25.09 0.25 4.12
CA LEU A 402 25.76 0.44 2.83
C LEU A 402 26.31 -0.88 2.27
N ARG A 403 26.83 -1.76 3.12
CA ARG A 403 27.24 -3.11 2.71
C ARG A 403 26.07 -3.94 2.20
N SER A 404 24.94 -3.94 2.88
CA SER A 404 23.70 -4.60 2.45
C SER A 404 23.19 -4.00 1.15
N PHE A 405 23.12 -2.67 1.08
CA PHE A 405 22.63 -1.92 -0.08
C PHE A 405 23.44 -2.18 -1.35
N PHE A 406 24.76 -2.26 -1.28
CA PHE A 406 25.62 -2.52 -2.44
C PHE A 406 25.91 -4.01 -2.70
N SER A 407 25.39 -4.92 -1.88
CA SER A 407 25.58 -6.35 -2.08
C SER A 407 24.60 -6.89 -3.11
N LEU A 408 25.07 -7.20 -4.30
CA LEU A 408 24.25 -7.73 -5.41
C LEU A 408 24.29 -9.25 -5.50
N THR A 409 25.15 -9.93 -4.73
CA THR A 409 25.29 -11.39 -4.77
C THR A 409 25.02 -12.02 -3.42
N ALA A 410 24.43 -13.21 -3.41
CA ALA A 410 24.24 -13.98 -2.20
C ALA A 410 25.60 -14.33 -1.56
N PRO A 411 25.75 -14.22 -0.23
CA PRO A 411 26.97 -14.60 0.44
C PRO A 411 27.17 -16.12 0.37
N GLY A 412 28.44 -16.56 0.37
CA GLY A 412 28.75 -17.98 0.48
C GLY A 412 28.29 -18.58 1.82
N PRO A 413 28.20 -19.90 1.92
CA PRO A 413 27.60 -20.59 3.07
C PRO A 413 28.30 -20.30 4.41
N VAL A 414 29.58 -19.94 4.40
CA VAL A 414 30.34 -19.56 5.60
C VAL A 414 29.86 -18.22 6.18
N ILE A 415 29.43 -17.30 5.32
CA ILE A 415 28.98 -15.96 5.72
C ILE A 415 27.47 -15.98 6.00
N LYS A 416 26.69 -16.74 5.24
CA LYS A 416 25.21 -16.71 5.23
C LYS A 416 24.57 -16.90 6.61
N PHE A 417 25.14 -17.66 7.51
CA PHE A 417 24.60 -17.87 8.86
C PHE A 417 25.49 -17.27 9.95
N SER A 418 26.43 -16.44 9.57
CA SER A 418 27.32 -15.74 10.50
C SER A 418 26.76 -14.37 10.92
N PRO A 419 27.31 -13.76 11.96
CA PRO A 419 27.00 -12.37 12.31
C PRO A 419 27.35 -11.34 11.22
N SER A 420 28.03 -11.75 10.16
CA SER A 420 28.44 -10.91 9.02
C SER A 420 27.56 -11.09 7.79
N ASP A 421 26.44 -11.80 7.90
CA ASP A 421 25.49 -11.97 6.80
C ASP A 421 24.87 -10.62 6.42
N PRO A 422 25.02 -10.15 5.17
CA PRO A 422 24.47 -8.87 4.72
C PRO A 422 22.96 -8.89 4.52
N GLY A 423 22.27 -10.01 4.73
CA GLY A 423 20.82 -10.13 4.71
C GLY A 423 20.25 -11.02 3.61
N ALA A 424 18.98 -11.38 3.77
CA ALA A 424 18.19 -12.09 2.77
C ALA A 424 17.66 -11.10 1.72
N ARG A 425 17.77 -11.45 0.45
CA ARG A 425 17.45 -10.58 -0.68
C ARG A 425 16.31 -11.13 -1.48
N PHE A 426 15.46 -10.23 -1.92
CA PHE A 426 14.34 -10.50 -2.81
C PHE A 426 14.43 -9.51 -3.97
N GLY A 427 14.40 -10.02 -5.20
CA GLY A 427 14.37 -9.20 -6.39
C GLY A 427 12.99 -9.29 -7.03
N ALA A 428 12.45 -8.16 -7.46
CA ALA A 428 11.15 -8.10 -8.11
C ALA A 428 11.21 -7.36 -9.44
N PHE A 429 10.27 -7.70 -10.31
CA PHE A 429 10.04 -7.06 -11.60
C PHE A 429 8.56 -6.98 -11.86
N ASP A 430 8.09 -5.81 -12.25
CA ASP A 430 6.71 -5.59 -12.64
C ASP A 430 6.59 -4.84 -13.97
N PHE A 431 5.44 -4.98 -14.61
CA PHE A 431 5.09 -4.19 -15.77
C PHE A 431 3.59 -3.97 -15.88
N SER A 432 3.20 -2.91 -16.58
CA SER A 432 1.85 -2.64 -17.04
C SER A 432 1.89 -2.21 -18.50
N TYR A 433 1.09 -2.86 -19.35
CA TYR A 433 1.12 -2.66 -20.79
C TYR A 433 -0.29 -2.53 -21.37
N ARG A 434 -0.62 -1.35 -21.87
CA ARG A 434 -1.82 -1.15 -22.69
C ARG A 434 -1.49 -1.61 -24.12
N LEU A 435 -2.24 -2.59 -24.62
CA LEU A 435 -2.00 -3.11 -25.97
C LEU A 435 -2.29 -2.04 -27.04
N PRO A 436 -1.35 -1.65 -27.92
CA PRO A 436 -1.44 -0.44 -28.74
C PRO A 436 -2.72 -0.33 -29.58
N PHE A 437 -3.19 -1.40 -30.21
CA PHE A 437 -4.38 -1.38 -31.06
C PHE A 437 -5.71 -1.36 -30.29
N VAL A 438 -5.67 -1.71 -29.01
CA VAL A 438 -6.81 -1.78 -28.09
C VAL A 438 -6.48 -1.11 -26.77
N ARG A 439 -5.64 -0.07 -26.80
CA ARG A 439 -5.08 0.57 -25.60
C ARG A 439 -6.14 1.10 -24.63
N ASN A 440 -7.29 1.51 -25.16
CA ASN A 440 -8.41 2.03 -24.37
C ASN A 440 -9.33 0.92 -23.81
N TRP A 441 -9.00 -0.33 -24.11
CA TRP A 441 -9.80 -1.49 -23.72
C TRP A 441 -9.04 -2.46 -22.85
N LEU A 442 -7.79 -2.75 -23.17
CA LEU A 442 -7.07 -3.88 -22.61
C LEU A 442 -5.70 -3.46 -22.08
N THR A 443 -5.53 -3.67 -20.78
CA THR A 443 -4.26 -3.55 -20.08
C THR A 443 -3.83 -4.93 -19.55
N LEU A 444 -2.64 -5.35 -19.93
CA LEU A 444 -1.96 -6.52 -19.36
C LEU A 444 -0.96 -6.04 -18.33
N TYR A 445 -0.84 -6.75 -17.23
CA TYR A 445 0.16 -6.42 -16.24
C TYR A 445 0.63 -7.68 -15.50
N SER A 446 1.77 -7.60 -14.89
CA SER A 446 2.27 -8.65 -14.01
C SER A 446 3.18 -8.06 -12.96
N ASP A 447 3.19 -8.70 -11.81
CA ASP A 447 4.16 -8.54 -10.77
C ASP A 447 4.86 -9.87 -10.53
N SER A 448 6.14 -9.88 -10.19
CA SER A 448 6.89 -11.10 -9.95
C SER A 448 8.03 -10.86 -8.98
N GLU A 449 8.36 -11.86 -8.18
CA GLU A 449 9.41 -11.77 -7.18
C GLU A 449 10.17 -13.08 -7.06
N VAL A 450 11.45 -12.99 -6.74
CA VAL A 450 12.32 -14.14 -6.52
C VAL A 450 13.15 -13.95 -5.27
N HIS A 451 13.30 -14.99 -4.48
CA HIS A 451 14.17 -15.01 -3.31
C HIS A 451 15.60 -15.45 -3.70
N ASP A 452 16.60 -14.80 -3.14
CA ASP A 452 18.05 -15.03 -3.36
C ASP A 452 18.57 -14.74 -4.79
N ASP A 453 17.81 -14.08 -5.64
CA ASP A 453 18.26 -13.64 -6.96
C ASP A 453 18.07 -12.12 -7.15
N VAL A 454 18.77 -11.56 -8.12
CA VAL A 454 18.72 -10.11 -8.38
C VAL A 454 17.40 -9.71 -9.03
N SER A 455 16.86 -10.57 -9.89
CA SER A 455 15.63 -10.30 -10.64
C SER A 455 14.94 -11.60 -11.05
N PRO A 456 13.59 -11.65 -11.06
CA PRO A 456 12.82 -12.76 -11.62
C PRO A 456 13.12 -13.03 -13.10
N ILE A 457 13.56 -12.02 -13.85
CA ILE A 457 13.94 -12.17 -15.25
C ILE A 457 15.16 -13.11 -15.38
N ASP A 458 16.10 -13.04 -14.45
CA ASP A 458 17.28 -13.89 -14.42
C ASP A 458 16.97 -15.30 -13.93
N ALA A 459 15.91 -15.45 -13.14
CA ALA A 459 15.52 -16.73 -12.55
C ALA A 459 14.02 -17.05 -12.75
N PRO A 460 13.50 -17.09 -13.99
CA PRO A 460 12.06 -17.20 -14.25
C PRO A 460 11.41 -18.49 -13.74
N ARG A 461 12.20 -19.55 -13.54
CA ARG A 461 11.70 -20.83 -13.00
C ARG A 461 11.55 -20.83 -11.49
N ARG A 462 12.10 -19.83 -10.82
CA ARG A 462 12.05 -19.65 -9.35
C ARG A 462 11.14 -18.52 -8.93
N ALA A 463 10.67 -17.73 -9.89
CA ALA A 463 9.87 -16.56 -9.60
C ALA A 463 8.44 -16.93 -9.23
N ALA A 464 7.98 -16.36 -8.13
CA ALA A 464 6.57 -16.17 -7.88
C ALA A 464 6.02 -15.11 -8.85
N ILE A 465 4.76 -15.21 -9.26
CA ILE A 465 4.20 -14.35 -10.29
C ILE A 465 2.72 -14.06 -10.03
N ARG A 466 2.31 -12.83 -10.29
CA ARG A 466 0.91 -12.36 -10.29
C ARG A 466 0.58 -11.68 -11.62
N PRO A 467 0.23 -12.43 -12.67
CA PRO A 467 -0.27 -11.87 -13.91
C PRO A 467 -1.70 -11.39 -13.77
N GLY A 468 -2.04 -10.32 -14.46
CA GLY A 468 -3.37 -9.73 -14.48
C GLY A 468 -3.78 -9.20 -15.84
N ILE A 469 -5.09 -9.15 -16.03
CA ILE A 469 -5.76 -8.59 -17.21
C ILE A 469 -6.83 -7.62 -16.71
N TYR A 470 -6.84 -6.42 -17.27
CA TYR A 470 -7.88 -5.43 -17.02
C TYR A 470 -8.54 -5.04 -18.34
N LEU A 471 -9.84 -5.30 -18.44
CA LEU A 471 -10.70 -4.86 -19.52
C LEU A 471 -11.47 -3.64 -19.02
N SER A 472 -11.14 -2.46 -19.55
CA SER A 472 -11.67 -1.17 -19.07
C SER A 472 -13.17 -0.99 -19.28
N HIS A 473 -13.74 -1.62 -20.29
CA HIS A 473 -15.20 -1.64 -20.51
C HIS A 473 -15.64 -2.85 -21.34
N VAL A 474 -16.87 -3.26 -21.16
CA VAL A 474 -17.49 -4.35 -21.90
C VAL A 474 -18.27 -3.76 -23.09
N PRO A 475 -18.15 -4.33 -24.31
CA PRO A 475 -18.93 -3.89 -25.46
C PRO A 475 -20.43 -3.80 -25.15
N GLY A 476 -21.03 -2.64 -25.38
CA GLY A 476 -22.43 -2.37 -25.09
C GLY A 476 -22.75 -1.93 -23.65
N ILE A 477 -21.78 -2.00 -22.72
CA ILE A 477 -21.92 -1.54 -21.33
C ILE A 477 -20.66 -0.75 -20.95
N PRO A 478 -20.53 0.52 -21.38
CA PRO A 478 -19.30 1.31 -21.22
C PRO A 478 -18.81 1.46 -19.76
N LYS A 479 -19.74 1.55 -18.81
CA LYS A 479 -19.45 1.71 -17.37
C LYS A 479 -19.14 0.42 -16.63
N LEU A 480 -19.03 -0.73 -17.32
CA LEU A 480 -18.72 -2.02 -16.72
C LEU A 480 -17.29 -2.43 -17.06
N ASP A 481 -16.47 -2.63 -16.05
CA ASP A 481 -15.14 -3.19 -16.22
C ASP A 481 -15.00 -4.63 -15.67
N LEU A 482 -13.99 -5.31 -16.15
CA LEU A 482 -13.61 -6.64 -15.70
C LEU A 482 -12.11 -6.69 -15.43
N ARG A 483 -11.74 -7.21 -14.27
CA ARG A 483 -10.36 -7.49 -13.91
C ARG A 483 -10.21 -8.93 -13.45
N VAL A 484 -9.14 -9.59 -13.87
CA VAL A 484 -8.79 -10.95 -13.45
C VAL A 484 -7.31 -10.99 -13.13
N GLU A 485 -6.97 -11.55 -11.99
CA GLU A 485 -5.59 -11.81 -11.56
C GLU A 485 -5.44 -13.28 -11.16
N ALA A 486 -4.37 -13.90 -11.58
CA ALA A 486 -3.91 -15.16 -11.03
C ALA A 486 -2.66 -14.90 -10.18
N VAL A 487 -2.35 -15.80 -9.25
CA VAL A 487 -1.15 -15.71 -8.44
C VAL A 487 -0.62 -17.10 -8.13
N THR A 488 0.70 -17.25 -8.14
CA THR A 488 1.37 -18.44 -7.65
C THR A 488 2.68 -18.09 -6.97
N THR A 489 2.87 -18.61 -5.77
CA THR A 489 4.15 -18.64 -5.05
C THR A 489 4.76 -20.04 -5.00
N ASP A 490 4.13 -21.00 -5.69
CA ASP A 490 4.65 -22.35 -5.91
C ASP A 490 5.24 -22.49 -7.33
N PRO A 491 6.44 -21.91 -7.60
CA PRO A 491 7.05 -22.01 -8.92
C PRO A 491 7.45 -23.45 -9.24
N PRO A 492 7.41 -23.86 -10.50
CA PRO A 492 7.66 -25.23 -10.92
C PRO A 492 9.16 -25.59 -10.91
N ILE A 493 9.84 -25.40 -9.78
CA ILE A 493 11.24 -25.76 -9.62
C ILE A 493 11.38 -27.24 -9.33
N ARG A 494 12.35 -27.88 -9.99
CA ARG A 494 12.69 -29.29 -9.78
C ARG A 494 13.61 -29.56 -8.60
N THR A 495 13.91 -28.57 -7.78
CA THR A 495 14.80 -28.72 -6.63
C THR A 495 13.99 -28.74 -5.34
N SER A 496 14.59 -29.20 -4.25
CA SER A 496 14.01 -29.28 -2.92
C SER A 496 13.52 -27.93 -2.35
N ASN A 497 13.65 -26.85 -3.11
CA ASN A 497 13.34 -25.49 -2.66
C ASN A 497 12.05 -24.94 -3.25
N GLY A 498 11.10 -25.74 -3.71
CA GLY A 498 9.83 -25.31 -4.31
C GLY A 498 9.21 -24.03 -3.77
N GLY A 499 7.91 -23.94 -3.75
CA GLY A 499 7.20 -22.73 -3.30
C GLY A 499 7.44 -22.36 -1.84
N HIS A 500 7.84 -23.31 -0.98
CA HIS A 500 8.18 -23.02 0.41
C HIS A 500 9.43 -22.15 0.60
N PHE A 501 10.25 -21.99 -0.44
CA PHE A 501 11.40 -21.07 -0.40
C PHE A 501 10.98 -19.61 -0.58
N MET A 502 9.87 -19.34 -1.25
CA MET A 502 9.34 -17.99 -1.41
C MET A 502 8.93 -17.40 -0.05
N TYR A 503 9.33 -16.17 0.24
CA TYR A 503 9.13 -15.50 1.53
C TYR A 503 9.79 -16.15 2.75
N PHE A 504 10.50 -17.27 2.55
CA PHE A 504 11.13 -18.04 3.60
C PHE A 504 12.48 -17.44 4.02
N GLU A 505 12.43 -16.43 4.87
CA GLU A 505 13.65 -15.85 5.45
C GLU A 505 13.92 -16.53 6.80
N VAL A 506 14.89 -17.44 6.83
CA VAL A 506 15.22 -18.28 7.99
C VAL A 506 16.43 -17.80 8.76
N VAL A 507 17.30 -16.99 8.15
CA VAL A 507 18.57 -16.58 8.75
C VAL A 507 18.33 -15.65 9.94
N GLN A 508 17.59 -14.57 9.72
CA GLN A 508 17.17 -13.64 10.75
C GLN A 508 15.95 -14.14 11.55
N LYS A 509 15.33 -15.25 11.12
CA LYS A 509 14.12 -15.85 11.71
C LYS A 509 12.92 -14.92 11.73
N GLN A 510 12.87 -14.01 10.79
CA GLN A 510 11.80 -13.03 10.65
C GLN A 510 10.70 -13.50 9.70
N GLY A 511 11.04 -14.27 8.67
CA GLY A 511 10.20 -14.42 7.49
C GLY A 511 10.02 -13.09 6.76
N TYR A 512 9.33 -13.08 5.64
CA TYR A 512 8.96 -11.87 4.91
C TYR A 512 7.73 -11.20 5.56
N THR A 513 7.82 -10.93 6.86
CA THR A 513 6.66 -10.55 7.69
C THR A 513 6.94 -9.33 8.55
N ASN A 514 5.86 -8.64 8.91
CA ASN A 514 5.83 -7.71 10.03
C ASN A 514 4.75 -8.16 11.00
N LYS A 515 5.10 -8.37 12.27
CA LYS A 515 4.22 -8.92 13.32
C LYS A 515 3.58 -10.26 12.95
N GLY A 516 4.32 -11.09 12.20
CA GLY A 516 3.88 -12.41 11.77
C GLY A 516 2.88 -12.42 10.62
N VAL A 517 2.63 -11.28 9.96
CA VAL A 517 1.80 -11.18 8.76
C VAL A 517 2.68 -10.77 7.59
N LEU A 518 2.54 -11.44 6.44
CA LEU A 518 3.27 -11.11 5.22
C LEU A 518 3.05 -9.66 4.83
N PHE A 519 4.12 -8.95 4.51
CA PHE A 519 4.02 -7.62 3.88
C PHE A 519 4.11 -7.68 2.35
N GLY A 520 4.36 -8.87 1.76
CA GLY A 520 4.16 -9.18 0.35
C GLY A 520 2.74 -9.64 0.03
N ASP A 521 2.60 -10.59 -0.88
CA ASP A 521 1.31 -11.07 -1.34
C ASP A 521 0.58 -11.95 -0.30
N TRP A 522 -0.72 -11.73 -0.16
CA TRP A 522 -1.59 -12.44 0.77
C TRP A 522 -1.69 -13.95 0.51
N ILE A 523 -1.35 -14.40 -0.70
CA ILE A 523 -1.45 -15.82 -1.07
C ILE A 523 -0.57 -16.69 -0.17
N GLY A 524 0.48 -16.12 0.42
CA GLY A 524 1.37 -16.88 1.28
C GLY A 524 2.45 -17.63 0.50
N ARG A 525 2.96 -18.68 1.12
CA ARG A 525 3.98 -19.56 0.58
C ARG A 525 3.33 -20.79 -0.06
N GLU A 526 3.98 -21.35 -1.09
CA GLU A 526 3.59 -22.64 -1.70
C GLU A 526 2.13 -22.72 -2.16
N ASP A 527 1.56 -21.62 -2.60
CA ASP A 527 0.15 -21.56 -2.88
C ASP A 527 -0.15 -21.00 -4.28
N LYS A 528 -1.37 -21.23 -4.74
CA LYS A 528 -1.92 -20.77 -6.02
C LYS A 528 -3.32 -20.26 -5.81
N GLY A 529 -3.63 -19.17 -6.49
CA GLY A 529 -4.95 -18.61 -6.36
C GLY A 529 -5.27 -17.63 -7.47
N GLY A 530 -6.40 -17.00 -7.32
CA GLY A 530 -6.84 -15.97 -8.24
C GLY A 530 -7.97 -15.13 -7.69
N GLN A 531 -8.15 -13.99 -8.31
CA GLN A 531 -9.22 -13.05 -8.01
C GLN A 531 -9.83 -12.52 -9.31
N ALA A 532 -11.13 -12.25 -9.28
CA ALA A 532 -11.80 -11.57 -10.36
C ALA A 532 -12.74 -10.51 -9.78
N TRP A 533 -12.85 -9.37 -10.48
CA TRP A 533 -13.70 -8.25 -10.12
C TRP A 533 -14.52 -7.85 -11.33
N ILE A 534 -15.79 -7.58 -11.10
CA ILE A 534 -16.69 -6.94 -12.03
C ILE A 534 -17.15 -5.65 -11.35
N THR A 535 -16.87 -4.52 -11.97
CA THR A 535 -17.17 -3.20 -11.41
C THR A 535 -18.09 -2.43 -12.35
N TYR A 536 -19.21 -1.92 -11.84
CA TYR A 536 -20.06 -0.99 -12.54
C TYR A 536 -19.92 0.40 -11.93
N HIS A 537 -19.45 1.37 -12.72
CA HIS A 537 -19.21 2.75 -12.31
C HIS A 537 -20.50 3.56 -12.39
N ILE A 538 -20.92 4.14 -11.26
CA ILE A 538 -22.13 4.96 -11.13
C ILE A 538 -21.76 6.41 -11.40
N SER A 539 -20.73 6.92 -10.71
CA SER A 539 -20.18 8.27 -10.85
C SER A 539 -18.65 8.24 -10.71
N GLY A 540 -17.98 9.39 -10.70
CA GLY A 540 -16.52 9.47 -10.62
C GLY A 540 -15.91 8.82 -9.36
N ASN A 541 -16.66 8.73 -8.26
CA ASN A 541 -16.20 8.15 -6.98
C ASN A 541 -17.17 7.15 -6.37
N GLU A 542 -18.19 6.69 -7.13
CA GLU A 542 -19.16 5.70 -6.70
C GLU A 542 -19.24 4.55 -7.68
N TRP A 543 -19.19 3.32 -7.16
CA TRP A 543 -19.28 2.11 -7.97
C TRP A 543 -19.92 0.96 -7.20
N PHE A 544 -20.42 0.00 -7.93
CA PHE A 544 -20.82 -1.30 -7.42
C PHE A 544 -19.83 -2.34 -7.92
N GLN A 545 -19.24 -3.12 -7.01
CA GLN A 545 -18.25 -4.14 -7.35
C GLN A 545 -18.62 -5.49 -6.76
N VAL A 546 -18.53 -6.51 -7.58
CA VAL A 546 -18.57 -7.91 -7.15
C VAL A 546 -17.21 -8.51 -7.38
N SER A 547 -16.68 -9.19 -6.38
CA SER A 547 -15.41 -9.90 -6.48
C SER A 547 -15.52 -11.34 -6.00
N VAL A 548 -14.75 -12.20 -6.64
CA VAL A 548 -14.55 -13.58 -6.24
C VAL A 548 -13.07 -13.84 -6.05
N ARG A 549 -12.72 -14.60 -5.03
CA ARG A 549 -11.37 -15.05 -4.74
C ARG A 549 -11.38 -16.54 -4.51
N ASN A 550 -10.35 -17.21 -5.05
CA ASN A 550 -10.09 -18.62 -4.83
C ASN A 550 -8.61 -18.84 -4.48
N GLN A 551 -8.36 -19.82 -3.65
CA GLN A 551 -7.05 -20.23 -3.15
C GLN A 551 -7.03 -21.77 -3.04
#